data_9d4a40e771bad263a6cfce27b67a24f5
#
_entry.id   9d4a40e771bad263a6cfce27b67a24f5
#
_cell.length_a   1.000
_cell.length_b   1.000
_cell.length_c   1.000
_cell.angle_alpha   90.00
_cell.angle_beta   90.00
_cell.angle_gamma   90.00
#
_symmetry.space_group_name_H-M   'P 1'
#
loop_
_entity.id
_entity.type
_entity.pdbx_description
1 polymer ?
#
loop_
_entity_poly.entity_id
_entity_poly.type
_entity_poly.pdbx_seq_one_letter_code
_entity_poly.pdbx_strand_id
1 'polypeptide(L)'
;MTGTTSTPTQSAAAPRKTAREINSELRYTGWLVLSRLGDLDVPTEEAGIELTRLIADLGADDVVVRGLYDVSGMRADADAMVWWHGPTAESLQRAARRLRRTAVGRSTTTAWTALGLHRPAEFNKGHVPAFLAGMQARNWVAVYPFVRSYDWYLLPDAERRSMLVEHGVMGREYDQVLSNTVAAFALGDWEWILALEAEELYDIVDLMRHLRSSQARMHVREEIPFFTGRLVNAEGFVEAVR
;
A
#
# COMPACT_ATOMS: atom_id res chain seq x y z
N MET A 1 -13.83 -39.72 33.77
CA MET A 1 -13.66 -38.26 33.65
C MET A 1 -13.37 -37.98 32.21
N THR A 2 -14.39 -37.60 31.46
CA THR A 2 -14.34 -37.33 30.02
C THR A 2 -14.11 -35.82 29.81
N GLY A 3 -12.89 -35.47 29.40
CA GLY A 3 -12.55 -34.09 29.08
C GLY A 3 -13.06 -33.71 27.69
N THR A 4 -13.99 -32.79 27.66
CA THR A 4 -14.51 -32.19 26.44
C THR A 4 -13.54 -31.11 25.93
N THR A 5 -12.81 -31.40 24.86
CA THR A 5 -12.00 -30.42 24.12
C THR A 5 -12.92 -29.53 23.29
N SER A 6 -13.10 -28.30 23.71
CA SER A 6 -13.78 -27.27 22.93
C SER A 6 -12.87 -26.75 21.80
N THR A 7 -13.23 -27.03 20.57
CA THR A 7 -12.63 -26.49 19.37
C THR A 7 -12.93 -24.97 19.28
N PRO A 8 -11.95 -24.09 19.03
CA PRO A 8 -12.23 -22.67 18.85
C PRO A 8 -13.03 -22.46 17.59
N THR A 9 -14.18 -21.82 17.73
CA THR A 9 -15.06 -21.41 16.63
C THR A 9 -14.31 -20.39 15.77
N GLN A 10 -13.99 -20.76 14.53
CA GLN A 10 -13.51 -19.80 13.53
C GLN A 10 -14.58 -18.73 13.35
N SER A 11 -14.22 -17.50 13.64
CA SER A 11 -15.03 -16.32 13.31
C SER A 11 -15.28 -16.32 11.81
N ALA A 12 -16.53 -16.36 11.39
CA ALA A 12 -16.92 -16.28 9.98
C ALA A 12 -16.38 -14.95 9.40
N ALA A 13 -15.53 -15.03 8.39
CA ALA A 13 -15.02 -13.88 7.67
C ALA A 13 -16.22 -13.08 7.11
N ALA A 14 -16.22 -11.77 7.30
CA ALA A 14 -17.25 -10.90 6.74
C ALA A 14 -17.38 -11.12 5.22
N PRO A 15 -18.59 -11.06 4.65
CA PRO A 15 -18.80 -11.28 3.23
C PRO A 15 -17.96 -10.29 2.41
N ARG A 16 -17.25 -10.79 1.38
CA ARG A 16 -16.43 -9.95 0.51
C ARG A 16 -17.32 -8.99 -0.27
N LYS A 17 -16.97 -7.70 -0.26
CA LYS A 17 -17.65 -6.67 -1.06
C LYS A 17 -17.48 -6.96 -2.55
N THR A 18 -18.54 -6.70 -3.31
CA THR A 18 -18.50 -6.75 -4.77
C THR A 18 -17.73 -5.56 -5.34
N ALA A 19 -17.19 -5.69 -6.57
CA ALA A 19 -16.52 -4.58 -7.24
C ALA A 19 -17.42 -3.35 -7.39
N ARG A 20 -18.74 -3.52 -7.55
CA ARG A 20 -19.71 -2.42 -7.62
C ARG A 20 -19.82 -1.66 -6.30
N GLU A 21 -19.85 -2.36 -5.17
CA GLU A 21 -19.87 -1.75 -3.83
C GLU A 21 -18.58 -1.01 -3.56
N ILE A 22 -17.41 -1.63 -3.84
CA ILE A 22 -16.10 -1.00 -3.70
C ILE A 22 -16.01 0.27 -4.54
N ASN A 23 -16.45 0.23 -5.81
CA ASN A 23 -16.41 1.37 -6.71
C ASN A 23 -17.38 2.51 -6.32
N SER A 24 -18.36 2.25 -5.45
CA SER A 24 -19.26 3.27 -4.91
C SER A 24 -18.74 3.91 -3.62
N GLU A 25 -17.70 3.35 -3.01
CA GLU A 25 -17.10 3.88 -1.78
C GLU A 25 -16.03 4.92 -2.07
N LEU A 26 -16.03 5.98 -1.26
CA LEU A 26 -14.95 6.93 -1.21
C LEU A 26 -13.91 6.45 -0.18
N ARG A 27 -12.73 6.05 -0.64
CA ARG A 27 -11.66 5.57 0.24
C ARG A 27 -10.32 6.14 -0.16
N TYR A 28 -9.70 6.85 0.76
CA TYR A 28 -8.33 7.34 0.62
C TYR A 28 -7.35 6.31 1.13
N THR A 29 -6.16 6.29 0.54
CA THR A 29 -5.05 5.47 1.00
C THR A 29 -3.78 6.29 1.00
N GLY A 30 -2.86 6.00 1.91
CA GLY A 30 -1.63 6.76 2.04
C GLY A 30 -0.47 5.89 2.47
N TRP A 31 0.71 6.28 2.05
CA TRP A 31 1.99 5.71 2.44
C TRP A 31 2.82 6.80 3.10
N LEU A 32 3.43 6.47 4.22
CA LEU A 32 4.37 7.32 4.92
C LEU A 32 5.67 6.54 5.09
N VAL A 33 6.71 7.01 4.43
CA VAL A 33 8.06 6.44 4.50
C VAL A 33 8.89 7.26 5.46
N LEU A 34 9.53 6.57 6.37
CA LEU A 34 10.33 7.15 7.45
C LEU A 34 11.80 6.79 7.27
N SER A 35 12.66 7.72 7.60
CA SER A 35 14.10 7.53 7.75
C SER A 35 14.51 7.81 9.18
N ARG A 36 15.44 7.03 9.71
CA ARG A 36 16.00 7.23 11.04
C ARG A 36 16.66 8.61 11.14
N LEU A 37 16.33 9.34 12.20
CA LEU A 37 16.91 10.65 12.50
C LEU A 37 17.83 10.60 13.73
N GLY A 38 17.50 9.75 14.70
CA GLY A 38 18.22 9.59 15.95
C GLY A 38 17.82 8.34 16.69
N ASP A 39 18.36 8.16 17.89
CA ASP A 39 18.04 7.01 18.72
C ASP A 39 16.62 7.13 19.32
N LEU A 40 16.01 5.99 19.61
CA LEU A 40 14.77 5.93 20.36
C LEU A 40 15.00 6.46 21.79
N ASP A 41 14.08 7.25 22.27
CA ASP A 41 14.08 7.77 23.65
C ASP A 41 13.47 6.81 24.69
N VAL A 42 12.98 5.66 24.24
CA VAL A 42 12.41 4.58 25.07
C VAL A 42 12.88 3.20 24.57
N PRO A 43 12.74 2.12 25.40
CA PRO A 43 13.01 0.76 24.95
C PRO A 43 12.14 0.36 23.74
N THR A 44 12.69 -0.49 22.86
CA THR A 44 12.00 -1.01 21.66
C THR A 44 10.63 -1.63 22.00
N GLU A 45 10.56 -2.41 23.07
CA GLU A 45 9.30 -3.03 23.53
C GLU A 45 8.23 -1.97 23.86
N GLU A 46 8.60 -0.91 24.58
CA GLU A 46 7.69 0.18 24.94
C GLU A 46 7.20 0.93 23.70
N ALA A 47 8.11 1.26 22.77
CA ALA A 47 7.76 1.86 21.49
C ALA A 47 6.83 0.97 20.65
N GLY A 48 7.05 -0.35 20.65
CA GLY A 48 6.19 -1.33 19.97
C GLY A 48 4.78 -1.39 20.56
N ILE A 49 4.67 -1.34 21.91
CA ILE A 49 3.39 -1.27 22.61
C ILE A 49 2.65 0.04 22.28
N GLU A 50 3.35 1.18 22.28
CA GLU A 50 2.78 2.49 21.91
C GLU A 50 2.24 2.46 20.49
N LEU A 51 3.01 1.92 19.53
CA LEU A 51 2.60 1.79 18.14
C LEU A 51 1.38 0.87 17.97
N THR A 52 1.35 -0.26 18.68
CA THR A 52 0.21 -1.19 18.67
C THR A 52 -1.07 -0.52 19.19
N ARG A 53 -0.98 0.27 20.25
CA ARG A 53 -2.12 1.05 20.78
C ARG A 53 -2.57 2.10 19.78
N LEU A 54 -1.64 2.81 19.15
CA LEU A 54 -1.97 3.77 18.10
C LEU A 54 -2.77 3.10 16.97
N ILE A 55 -2.33 1.93 16.48
CA ILE A 55 -3.01 1.20 15.42
C ILE A 55 -4.44 0.82 15.83
N ALA A 56 -4.62 0.32 17.05
CA ALA A 56 -5.93 -0.02 17.57
C ALA A 56 -6.87 1.20 17.66
N ASP A 57 -6.36 2.33 18.15
CA ASP A 57 -7.09 3.58 18.24
C ASP A 57 -7.48 4.15 16.87
N LEU A 58 -6.61 4.01 15.87
CA LEU A 58 -6.90 4.45 14.49
C LEU A 58 -8.09 3.68 13.90
N GLY A 59 -8.26 2.42 14.28
CA GLY A 59 -9.42 1.61 13.88
C GLY A 59 -10.76 2.20 14.32
N ALA A 60 -10.82 2.88 15.47
CA ALA A 60 -12.04 3.57 15.93
C ALA A 60 -12.44 4.75 15.03
N ASP A 61 -11.48 5.35 14.32
CA ASP A 61 -11.70 6.42 13.32
C ASP A 61 -11.86 5.87 11.89
N ASP A 62 -12.09 4.55 11.73
CA ASP A 62 -12.14 3.84 10.44
C ASP A 62 -10.84 4.03 9.61
N VAL A 63 -9.70 4.25 10.28
CA VAL A 63 -8.39 4.21 9.63
C VAL A 63 -7.77 2.85 9.85
N VAL A 64 -7.61 2.11 8.77
CA VAL A 64 -7.03 0.76 8.78
C VAL A 64 -5.57 0.84 8.38
N VAL A 65 -4.68 0.36 9.22
CA VAL A 65 -3.27 0.14 8.86
C VAL A 65 -3.20 -1.16 8.06
N ARG A 66 -2.94 -1.05 6.75
CA ARG A 66 -2.76 -2.20 5.85
C ARG A 66 -1.53 -3.00 6.20
N GLY A 67 -0.45 -2.30 6.53
CA GLY A 67 0.81 -2.91 6.93
C GLY A 67 1.82 -1.92 7.46
N LEU A 68 2.73 -2.45 8.25
CA LEU A 68 3.99 -1.86 8.68
C LEU A 68 5.11 -2.59 7.93
N TYR A 69 6.03 -1.89 7.31
CA TYR A 69 7.05 -2.50 6.46
C TYR A 69 8.44 -2.04 6.85
N ASP A 70 9.34 -3.00 6.94
CA ASP A 70 10.79 -2.79 7.00
C ASP A 70 11.30 -2.56 5.56
N VAL A 71 11.78 -1.37 5.26
CA VAL A 71 12.38 -0.99 3.98
C VAL A 71 13.89 -0.73 4.10
N SER A 72 14.45 -0.97 5.28
CA SER A 72 15.88 -0.77 5.56
C SER A 72 16.76 -1.62 4.63
N GLY A 73 17.85 -1.04 4.17
CA GLY A 73 18.74 -1.71 3.24
C GLY A 73 18.25 -1.82 1.79
N MET A 74 16.97 -1.51 1.51
CA MET A 74 16.43 -1.45 0.13
C MET A 74 16.71 -0.10 -0.52
N ARG A 75 16.80 0.97 0.30
CA ARG A 75 17.16 2.32 -0.13
C ARG A 75 18.08 2.94 0.93
N ALA A 76 18.90 3.91 0.50
CA ALA A 76 19.81 4.62 1.40
C ALA A 76 19.09 5.68 2.26
N ASP A 77 17.91 6.11 1.86
CA ASP A 77 17.17 7.24 2.42
C ASP A 77 15.85 6.83 3.12
N ALA A 78 15.64 5.53 3.37
CA ALA A 78 14.41 5.04 3.97
C ALA A 78 14.66 3.76 4.80
N ASP A 79 14.00 3.67 5.96
CA ASP A 79 14.13 2.55 6.89
C ASP A 79 12.81 1.84 7.15
N ALA A 80 11.70 2.57 7.27
CA ALA A 80 10.39 2.00 7.55
C ALA A 80 9.28 2.66 6.72
N MET A 81 8.18 1.94 6.47
CA MET A 81 7.03 2.46 5.75
C MET A 81 5.73 2.01 6.40
N VAL A 82 4.79 2.94 6.57
CA VAL A 82 3.41 2.64 6.96
C VAL A 82 2.51 2.78 5.74
N TRP A 83 1.64 1.80 5.51
CA TRP A 83 0.54 1.88 4.57
C TRP A 83 -0.80 1.81 5.31
N TRP A 84 -1.64 2.82 5.11
CA TRP A 84 -2.97 2.89 5.70
C TRP A 84 -4.02 3.38 4.72
N HIS A 85 -5.29 3.19 5.07
CA HIS A 85 -6.40 3.75 4.31
C HIS A 85 -7.54 4.17 5.25
N GLY A 86 -8.35 5.12 4.82
CA GLY A 86 -9.42 5.69 5.63
C GLY A 86 -10.50 6.40 4.79
N PRO A 87 -11.58 6.83 5.44
CA PRO A 87 -12.73 7.41 4.74
C PRO A 87 -12.46 8.81 4.18
N THR A 88 -11.53 9.56 4.79
CA THR A 88 -11.23 10.95 4.40
C THR A 88 -9.73 11.24 4.42
N ALA A 89 -9.29 12.23 3.65
CA ALA A 89 -7.90 12.70 3.68
C ALA A 89 -7.51 13.22 5.08
N GLU A 90 -8.43 13.90 5.77
CA GLU A 90 -8.22 14.46 7.11
C GLU A 90 -8.00 13.34 8.15
N SER A 91 -8.66 12.18 8.01
CA SER A 91 -8.43 11.04 8.90
C SER A 91 -7.01 10.51 8.78
N LEU A 92 -6.47 10.42 7.55
CA LEU A 92 -5.08 10.02 7.30
C LEU A 92 -4.07 11.08 7.75
N GLN A 93 -4.40 12.38 7.59
CA GLN A 93 -3.57 13.45 8.16
C GLN A 93 -3.52 13.39 9.70
N ARG A 94 -4.65 13.08 10.36
CA ARG A 94 -4.66 12.86 11.81
C ARG A 94 -3.81 11.67 12.21
N ALA A 95 -3.91 10.55 11.48
CA ALA A 95 -3.09 9.36 11.71
C ALA A 95 -1.60 9.69 11.61
N ALA A 96 -1.17 10.37 10.56
CA ALA A 96 0.21 10.80 10.38
C ALA A 96 0.71 11.72 11.52
N ARG A 97 -0.12 12.66 11.97
CA ARG A 97 0.22 13.52 13.12
C ARG A 97 0.31 12.73 14.43
N ARG A 98 -0.55 11.71 14.62
CA ARG A 98 -0.51 10.83 15.80
C ARG A 98 0.76 9.99 15.78
N LEU A 99 1.10 9.38 14.65
CA LEU A 99 2.34 8.59 14.50
C LEU A 99 3.58 9.44 14.81
N ARG A 100 3.67 10.66 14.29
CA ARG A 100 4.80 11.56 14.58
C ARG A 100 4.98 11.94 16.05
N ARG A 101 3.96 11.73 16.90
CA ARG A 101 4.02 11.97 18.35
C ARG A 101 4.47 10.76 19.14
N THR A 102 4.53 9.57 18.54
CA THR A 102 5.06 8.36 19.18
C THR A 102 6.58 8.42 19.29
N ALA A 103 7.17 7.53 20.09
CA ALA A 103 8.62 7.39 20.19
C ALA A 103 9.27 7.16 18.80
N VAL A 104 8.70 6.27 17.99
CA VAL A 104 9.13 6.04 16.60
C VAL A 104 9.06 7.33 15.76
N GLY A 105 7.95 8.06 15.87
CA GLY A 105 7.76 9.28 15.10
C GLY A 105 8.72 10.40 15.50
N ARG A 106 9.15 10.46 16.76
CA ARG A 106 10.13 11.44 17.26
C ARG A 106 11.57 11.09 16.86
N SER A 107 11.87 9.79 16.71
CA SER A 107 13.21 9.32 16.31
C SER A 107 13.42 9.26 14.78
N THR A 108 12.39 9.61 13.99
CA THR A 108 12.42 9.52 12.54
C THR A 108 12.05 10.84 11.86
N THR A 109 12.43 10.96 10.60
CA THR A 109 11.95 12.01 9.69
C THR A 109 11.16 11.37 8.54
N THR A 110 10.29 12.16 7.90
CA THR A 110 9.55 11.70 6.71
C THR A 110 10.46 11.80 5.49
N ALA A 111 10.84 10.66 4.92
CA ALA A 111 11.59 10.58 3.67
C ALA A 111 10.69 10.76 2.44
N TRP A 112 9.48 10.20 2.48
CA TRP A 112 8.50 10.32 1.41
C TRP A 112 7.08 10.10 1.93
N THR A 113 6.12 10.69 1.24
CA THR A 113 4.69 10.43 1.49
C THR A 113 3.91 10.52 0.20
N ALA A 114 2.89 9.68 0.07
CA ALA A 114 1.91 9.76 -1.01
C ALA A 114 0.50 9.53 -0.47
N LEU A 115 -0.45 10.20 -1.08
CA LEU A 115 -1.87 10.02 -0.85
C LEU A 115 -2.54 9.67 -2.18
N GLY A 116 -3.40 8.65 -2.15
CA GLY A 116 -4.20 8.25 -3.29
C GLY A 116 -5.68 8.12 -2.93
N LEU A 117 -6.50 8.15 -3.96
CA LEU A 117 -7.94 8.00 -3.86
C LEU A 117 -8.40 6.87 -4.78
N HIS A 118 -9.17 5.92 -4.24
CA HIS A 118 -9.77 4.90 -5.10
C HIS A 118 -10.76 5.54 -6.07
N ARG A 119 -10.56 5.24 -7.35
CA ARG A 119 -11.48 5.54 -8.44
C ARG A 119 -11.66 4.30 -9.32
N PRO A 120 -12.86 4.03 -9.84
CA PRO A 120 -13.08 2.92 -10.76
C PRO A 120 -12.11 2.98 -11.95
N ALA A 121 -11.55 1.84 -12.33
CA ALA A 121 -10.70 1.76 -13.52
C ALA A 121 -11.50 2.14 -14.79
N GLU A 122 -10.87 2.87 -15.68
CA GLU A 122 -11.50 3.48 -16.86
C GLU A 122 -12.15 2.43 -17.77
N PHE A 123 -11.44 1.35 -18.08
CA PHE A 123 -11.88 0.34 -19.05
C PHE A 123 -12.23 -1.02 -18.43
N ASN A 124 -11.98 -1.22 -17.14
CA ASN A 124 -12.29 -2.47 -16.43
C ASN A 124 -12.80 -2.21 -15.01
N LYS A 125 -14.06 -1.88 -14.88
CA LYS A 125 -14.70 -1.60 -13.57
C LYS A 125 -14.73 -2.81 -12.62
N GLY A 126 -14.45 -4.02 -13.10
CA GLY A 126 -14.31 -5.21 -12.26
C GLY A 126 -12.94 -5.29 -11.57
N HIS A 127 -11.94 -4.55 -12.06
CA HIS A 127 -10.62 -4.49 -11.45
C HIS A 127 -10.62 -3.47 -10.30
N VAL A 128 -10.52 -3.97 -9.07
CA VAL A 128 -10.49 -3.17 -7.85
C VAL A 128 -9.21 -3.45 -7.07
N PRO A 129 -8.69 -2.49 -6.31
CA PRO A 129 -7.50 -2.70 -5.47
C PRO A 129 -7.71 -3.82 -4.46
N ALA A 130 -6.70 -4.67 -4.29
CA ALA A 130 -6.76 -5.84 -3.41
C ALA A 130 -7.04 -5.47 -1.95
N PHE A 131 -6.52 -4.32 -1.48
CA PHE A 131 -6.77 -3.86 -0.12
C PHE A 131 -8.25 -3.51 0.14
N LEU A 132 -9.01 -3.09 -0.88
CA LEU A 132 -10.45 -2.83 -0.79
C LEU A 132 -11.29 -4.10 -1.00
N ALA A 133 -10.75 -5.07 -1.73
CA ALA A 133 -11.38 -6.37 -1.93
C ALA A 133 -11.30 -7.29 -0.69
N GLY A 134 -10.74 -6.80 0.42
CA GLY A 134 -10.59 -7.56 1.66
C GLY A 134 -9.52 -8.65 1.60
N MET A 135 -8.61 -8.57 0.63
CA MET A 135 -7.47 -9.48 0.56
C MET A 135 -6.44 -9.12 1.62
N GLN A 136 -5.87 -10.12 2.27
CA GLN A 136 -4.83 -9.93 3.29
C GLN A 136 -3.56 -9.36 2.65
N ALA A 137 -2.81 -8.53 3.43
CA ALA A 137 -1.48 -8.08 3.03
C ALA A 137 -0.54 -9.28 2.84
N ARG A 138 0.40 -9.14 1.90
CA ARG A 138 1.42 -10.15 1.63
C ARG A 138 2.73 -9.79 2.32
N ASN A 139 3.68 -10.74 2.34
CA ASN A 139 4.97 -10.59 3.02
C ASN A 139 5.81 -9.44 2.45
N TRP A 140 5.68 -9.13 1.16
CA TRP A 140 6.42 -8.08 0.49
C TRP A 140 5.50 -7.10 -0.21
N VAL A 141 5.92 -5.84 -0.23
CA VAL A 141 5.27 -4.78 -1.00
C VAL A 141 6.33 -3.98 -1.78
N ALA A 142 5.99 -3.58 -3.01
CA ALA A 142 6.70 -2.53 -3.73
C ALA A 142 5.72 -1.39 -4.05
N VAL A 143 5.99 -0.21 -3.52
CA VAL A 143 5.18 1.00 -3.72
C VAL A 143 5.93 1.97 -4.61
N TYR A 144 5.26 2.49 -5.62
CA TYR A 144 5.83 3.49 -6.50
C TYR A 144 4.76 4.35 -7.16
N PRO A 145 5.07 5.62 -7.43
CA PRO A 145 4.22 6.49 -8.22
C PRO A 145 4.49 6.32 -9.71
N PHE A 146 3.56 6.75 -10.57
CA PHE A 146 3.87 6.99 -11.96
C PHE A 146 3.06 8.15 -12.55
N VAL A 147 3.61 8.71 -13.64
CA VAL A 147 3.00 9.77 -14.44
C VAL A 147 2.94 9.30 -15.89
N ARG A 148 1.80 9.45 -16.53
CA ARG A 148 1.62 9.13 -17.94
C ARG A 148 2.40 10.07 -18.86
N SER A 149 2.67 9.64 -20.09
CA SER A 149 3.19 10.52 -21.13
C SER A 149 2.18 11.63 -21.48
N TYR A 150 2.66 12.73 -22.02
CA TYR A 150 1.83 13.91 -22.30
C TYR A 150 0.68 13.64 -23.29
N ASP A 151 0.85 12.69 -24.19
CA ASP A 151 -0.12 12.30 -25.21
C ASP A 151 -1.13 11.27 -24.70
N TRP A 152 -0.84 10.55 -23.61
CA TRP A 152 -1.68 9.45 -23.13
C TRP A 152 -3.17 9.77 -23.05
N TYR A 153 -3.51 10.88 -22.40
CA TYR A 153 -4.92 11.28 -22.21
C TYR A 153 -5.56 11.90 -23.45
N LEU A 154 -4.75 12.18 -24.49
CA LEU A 154 -5.19 12.70 -25.78
C LEU A 154 -5.36 11.61 -26.84
N LEU A 155 -4.86 10.39 -26.55
CA LEU A 155 -5.07 9.23 -27.43
C LEU A 155 -6.54 8.83 -27.48
N PRO A 156 -7.02 8.30 -28.63
CA PRO A 156 -8.34 7.71 -28.73
C PRO A 156 -8.56 6.62 -27.68
N ASP A 157 -9.77 6.56 -27.11
CA ASP A 157 -10.14 5.55 -26.08
C ASP A 157 -9.87 4.11 -26.53
N ALA A 158 -10.04 3.81 -27.83
CA ALA A 158 -9.81 2.48 -28.37
C ALA A 158 -8.32 2.06 -28.27
N GLU A 159 -7.39 3.00 -28.51
CA GLU A 159 -5.95 2.75 -28.44
C GLU A 159 -5.53 2.53 -26.97
N ARG A 160 -5.95 3.43 -26.06
CA ARG A 160 -5.68 3.29 -24.63
C ARG A 160 -6.21 1.97 -24.08
N ARG A 161 -7.46 1.62 -24.48
CA ARG A 161 -8.09 0.34 -24.09
C ARG A 161 -7.29 -0.84 -24.59
N SER A 162 -6.82 -0.84 -25.85
CA SER A 162 -6.04 -1.94 -26.42
C SER A 162 -4.75 -2.18 -25.64
N MET A 163 -3.99 -1.11 -25.36
CA MET A 163 -2.75 -1.20 -24.57
C MET A 163 -2.99 -1.66 -23.14
N LEU A 164 -4.07 -1.22 -22.49
CA LEU A 164 -4.39 -1.65 -21.13
C LEU A 164 -4.94 -3.07 -21.07
N VAL A 165 -5.60 -3.55 -22.14
CA VAL A 165 -5.99 -4.98 -22.25
C VAL A 165 -4.76 -5.85 -22.40
N GLU A 166 -3.80 -5.51 -23.29
CA GLU A 166 -2.52 -6.20 -23.43
C GLU A 166 -1.80 -6.27 -22.07
N HIS A 167 -1.59 -5.12 -21.43
CA HIS A 167 -0.96 -5.03 -20.12
C HIS A 167 -1.66 -5.89 -19.07
N GLY A 168 -3.00 -5.87 -19.04
CA GLY A 168 -3.79 -6.67 -18.11
C GLY A 168 -3.76 -8.16 -18.41
N VAL A 169 -3.58 -8.60 -19.68
CA VAL A 169 -3.37 -10.01 -20.05
C VAL A 169 -2.03 -10.49 -19.51
N MET A 170 -0.96 -9.73 -19.75
CA MET A 170 0.37 -10.03 -19.25
C MET A 170 0.41 -10.09 -17.70
N GLY A 171 -0.25 -9.14 -17.04
CA GLY A 171 -0.32 -9.12 -15.57
C GLY A 171 -1.04 -10.32 -14.96
N ARG A 172 -2.02 -10.92 -15.66
CA ARG A 172 -2.73 -12.12 -15.17
C ARG A 172 -1.89 -13.40 -15.12
N GLU A 173 -0.73 -13.41 -15.75
CA GLU A 173 0.23 -14.53 -15.63
C GLU A 173 0.88 -14.57 -14.24
N TYR A 174 0.69 -13.52 -13.43
CA TYR A 174 1.25 -13.36 -12.09
C TYR A 174 0.11 -13.19 -11.07
N ASP A 175 -0.80 -14.14 -11.00
CA ASP A 175 -1.99 -14.11 -10.13
C ASP A 175 -1.64 -14.12 -8.63
N GLN A 176 -0.42 -14.56 -8.28
CA GLN A 176 0.15 -14.50 -6.94
C GLN A 176 0.52 -13.06 -6.50
N VAL A 177 0.64 -12.11 -7.43
CA VAL A 177 0.94 -10.70 -7.11
C VAL A 177 -0.35 -9.89 -7.04
N LEU A 178 -0.63 -9.33 -5.87
CA LEU A 178 -1.76 -8.42 -5.67
C LEU A 178 -1.42 -7.03 -6.19
N SER A 179 -2.31 -6.47 -6.99
CA SER A 179 -2.17 -5.11 -7.52
C SER A 179 -3.13 -4.14 -6.85
N ASN A 180 -2.59 -2.98 -6.47
CA ASN A 180 -3.34 -1.88 -5.87
C ASN A 180 -2.96 -0.60 -6.59
N THR A 181 -3.83 -0.10 -7.46
CA THR A 181 -3.64 1.15 -8.20
C THR A 181 -4.66 2.18 -7.75
N VAL A 182 -4.21 3.36 -7.41
CA VAL A 182 -5.06 4.47 -6.98
C VAL A 182 -4.69 5.77 -7.68
N ALA A 183 -5.68 6.64 -7.88
CA ALA A 183 -5.48 7.97 -8.44
C ALA A 183 -4.87 8.92 -7.41
N ALA A 184 -3.91 9.74 -7.83
CA ALA A 184 -3.22 10.71 -6.99
C ALA A 184 -3.22 12.12 -7.58
N PHE A 185 -4.01 12.37 -8.62
CA PHE A 185 -4.13 13.68 -9.25
C PHE A 185 -4.45 14.77 -8.23
N ALA A 186 -3.65 15.84 -8.24
CA ALA A 186 -3.74 16.97 -7.31
C ALA A 186 -3.53 16.61 -5.81
N LEU A 187 -3.12 15.37 -5.49
CA LEU A 187 -2.78 14.96 -4.13
C LEU A 187 -1.27 14.95 -3.86
N GLY A 188 -0.47 15.31 -4.85
CA GLY A 188 0.98 15.42 -4.86
C GLY A 188 1.48 15.62 -6.28
N ASP A 189 2.72 15.24 -6.55
CA ASP A 189 3.39 15.47 -7.83
C ASP A 189 3.08 14.41 -8.88
N TRP A 190 2.38 13.32 -8.50
CA TRP A 190 2.12 12.17 -9.36
C TRP A 190 0.64 12.02 -9.70
N GLU A 191 0.36 11.28 -10.76
CA GLU A 191 -0.99 10.97 -11.21
C GLU A 191 -1.55 9.69 -10.59
N TRP A 192 -0.67 8.72 -10.37
CA TRP A 192 -1.03 7.38 -9.89
C TRP A 192 -0.03 6.86 -8.88
N ILE A 193 -0.51 6.07 -7.92
CA ILE A 193 0.33 5.29 -7.02
C ILE A 193 -0.04 3.82 -7.18
N LEU A 194 0.98 2.98 -7.33
CA LEU A 194 0.86 1.52 -7.30
C LEU A 194 1.48 0.96 -6.03
N ALA A 195 0.84 -0.09 -5.50
CA ALA A 195 1.42 -0.98 -4.52
C ALA A 195 1.20 -2.43 -4.98
N LEU A 196 2.29 -3.12 -5.29
CA LEU A 196 2.31 -4.54 -5.65
C LEU A 196 2.67 -5.33 -4.40
N GLU A 197 1.88 -6.37 -4.08
CA GLU A 197 2.13 -7.22 -2.91
C GLU A 197 2.29 -8.68 -3.33
N ALA A 198 3.27 -9.39 -2.78
CA ALA A 198 3.47 -10.82 -3.00
C ALA A 198 4.02 -11.52 -1.76
N GLU A 199 3.90 -12.84 -1.69
CA GLU A 199 4.55 -13.63 -0.64
C GLU A 199 6.06 -13.65 -0.84
N GLU A 200 6.49 -13.71 -2.10
CA GLU A 200 7.90 -13.76 -2.51
C GLU A 200 8.28 -12.51 -3.31
N LEU A 201 9.37 -11.87 -2.92
CA LEU A 201 9.82 -10.62 -3.57
C LEU A 201 10.14 -10.80 -5.05
N TYR A 202 10.69 -11.97 -5.44
CA TYR A 202 11.04 -12.24 -6.84
C TYR A 202 9.81 -12.25 -7.77
N ASP A 203 8.61 -12.59 -7.28
CA ASP A 203 7.37 -12.53 -8.08
C ASP A 203 7.08 -11.10 -8.53
N ILE A 204 7.31 -10.11 -7.65
CA ILE A 204 7.17 -8.68 -8.00
C ILE A 204 8.21 -8.29 -9.05
N VAL A 205 9.45 -8.75 -8.90
CA VAL A 205 10.53 -8.48 -9.86
C VAL A 205 10.20 -9.07 -11.23
N ASP A 206 9.74 -10.31 -11.28
CA ASP A 206 9.44 -10.99 -12.54
C ASP A 206 8.22 -10.38 -13.24
N LEU A 207 7.15 -10.05 -12.51
CA LEU A 207 6.03 -9.28 -13.03
C LEU A 207 6.50 -7.95 -13.64
N MET A 208 7.28 -7.16 -12.90
CA MET A 208 7.77 -5.86 -13.36
C MET A 208 8.66 -5.99 -14.61
N ARG A 209 9.53 -7.00 -14.68
CA ARG A 209 10.35 -7.28 -15.87
C ARG A 209 9.48 -7.64 -17.07
N HIS A 210 8.49 -8.52 -16.89
CA HIS A 210 7.58 -8.92 -17.96
C HIS A 210 6.81 -7.71 -18.51
N LEU A 211 6.23 -6.90 -17.64
CA LEU A 211 5.44 -5.73 -18.04
C LEU A 211 6.27 -4.61 -18.73
N ARG A 212 7.61 -4.66 -18.68
CA ARG A 212 8.47 -3.73 -19.45
C ARG A 212 8.32 -3.89 -20.97
N SER A 213 7.86 -5.04 -21.46
CA SER A 213 7.62 -5.29 -22.89
C SER A 213 6.23 -4.90 -23.36
N SER A 214 5.32 -4.45 -22.48
CA SER A 214 3.98 -4.01 -22.87
C SER A 214 4.01 -2.62 -23.56
N GLN A 215 3.10 -2.41 -24.51
CA GLN A 215 3.00 -1.10 -25.21
C GLN A 215 2.62 0.04 -24.26
N ALA A 216 1.84 -0.23 -23.21
CA ALA A 216 1.49 0.75 -22.18
C ALA A 216 2.74 1.37 -21.51
N ARG A 217 3.89 0.69 -21.55
CA ARG A 217 5.17 1.19 -21.03
C ARG A 217 5.66 2.44 -21.76
N MET A 218 5.40 2.56 -23.05
CA MET A 218 5.78 3.74 -23.84
C MET A 218 5.10 5.02 -23.35
N HIS A 219 3.99 4.88 -22.64
CA HIS A 219 3.20 5.97 -22.09
C HIS A 219 3.37 6.15 -20.58
N VAL A 220 4.56 5.85 -20.06
CA VAL A 220 4.98 6.17 -18.69
C VAL A 220 6.18 7.09 -18.76
N ARG A 221 6.00 8.34 -18.33
CA ARG A 221 7.03 9.39 -18.34
C ARG A 221 7.91 9.33 -17.11
N GLU A 222 7.30 9.04 -15.95
CA GLU A 222 7.97 9.00 -14.66
C GLU A 222 7.43 7.83 -13.83
N GLU A 223 8.32 7.15 -13.13
CA GLU A 223 7.99 5.95 -12.36
C GLU A 223 8.95 5.79 -11.16
N ILE A 224 9.25 6.86 -10.48
CA ILE A 224 10.12 6.91 -9.30
C ILE A 224 9.52 7.82 -8.22
N PRO A 225 9.89 7.61 -6.93
CA PRO A 225 10.77 6.59 -6.35
C PRO A 225 10.07 5.24 -6.13
N PHE A 226 10.86 4.17 -5.96
CA PHE A 226 10.38 2.86 -5.50
C PHE A 226 10.69 2.69 -4.02
N PHE A 227 9.71 2.19 -3.26
CA PHE A 227 9.88 1.76 -1.87
C PHE A 227 9.43 0.31 -1.75
N THR A 228 10.40 -0.58 -1.51
CA THR A 228 10.16 -2.00 -1.35
C THR A 228 10.42 -2.38 0.09
N GLY A 229 9.51 -3.14 0.71
CA GLY A 229 9.63 -3.50 2.11
C GLY A 229 8.98 -4.82 2.45
N ARG A 230 9.45 -5.42 3.53
CA ARG A 230 8.92 -6.64 4.11
C ARG A 230 7.90 -6.29 5.19
N LEU A 231 6.74 -6.95 5.17
CA LEU A 231 5.71 -6.81 6.20
C LEU A 231 6.28 -7.26 7.56
N VAL A 232 6.09 -6.42 8.57
CA VAL A 232 6.54 -6.68 9.94
C VAL A 232 5.45 -6.33 10.96
N ASN A 233 5.59 -6.82 12.17
CA ASN A 233 4.77 -6.38 13.30
C ASN A 233 5.30 -5.04 13.87
N ALA A 234 4.65 -4.52 14.91
CA ALA A 234 5.02 -3.26 15.53
C ALA A 234 6.46 -3.26 16.08
N GLU A 235 6.90 -4.37 16.67
CA GLU A 235 8.26 -4.52 17.19
C GLU A 235 9.30 -4.51 16.05
N GLY A 236 9.07 -5.30 14.99
CA GLY A 236 9.94 -5.31 13.80
C GLY A 236 9.99 -3.95 13.09
N PHE A 237 8.90 -3.17 13.13
CA PHE A 237 8.89 -1.81 12.60
C PHE A 237 9.76 -0.86 13.43
N VAL A 238 9.73 -1.01 14.76
CA VAL A 238 10.60 -0.23 15.68
C VAL A 238 12.06 -0.61 15.45
N GLU A 239 12.37 -1.90 15.28
CA GLU A 239 13.75 -2.35 15.00
C GLU A 239 14.29 -1.79 13.67
N ALA A 240 13.44 -1.62 12.64
CA ALA A 240 13.86 -1.06 11.35
C ALA A 240 14.34 0.41 11.45
N VAL A 241 13.93 1.15 12.47
CA VAL A 241 14.30 2.57 12.68
C VAL A 241 15.21 2.80 13.89
N ARG A 242 15.71 1.71 14.50
CA ARG A 242 16.58 1.74 15.68
C ARG A 242 18.07 2.04 15.43
#